data_9b4d35764750d753bda2333c3773bede
#
_entry.id   9b4d35764750d753bda2333c3773bede
#
_cell.length_a   1.000
_cell.length_b   1.000
_cell.length_c   1.000
_cell.angle_alpha   90.00
_cell.angle_beta   90.00
_cell.angle_gamma   90.00
#
_symmetry.space_group_name_H-M   'P 1'
#
loop_
_entity.id
_entity.type
_entity.pdbx_description
1 polymer ?
#
loop_
_entity_poly.entity_id
_entity_poly.type
_entity_poly.pdbx_seq_one_letter_code
_entity_poly.pdbx_strand_id
1 'polypeptide(L)'
;MRQPDIEIYLKDADVDHKAIAAWLSEALGPCTEWVQKGQTWKCKAGNVPVTWLPKAVGKWNSLYLESDQTPWEDDIACARAAFAVLNVEVRC
;
A
#
# COMPACT_ATOMS: atom_id res chain seq x y z
N MET A 1 -11.47 -9.97 -16.30
CA MET A 1 -10.72 -8.72 -16.54
C MET A 1 -9.97 -8.31 -15.27
N ARG A 2 -8.72 -7.92 -15.43
CA ARG A 2 -7.93 -7.51 -14.29
C ARG A 2 -8.36 -6.14 -13.77
N GLN A 3 -8.41 -6.01 -12.45
CA GLN A 3 -8.72 -4.74 -11.81
C GLN A 3 -7.53 -3.78 -12.00
N PRO A 4 -7.74 -2.56 -12.52
CA PRO A 4 -6.63 -1.65 -12.79
C PRO A 4 -5.95 -1.12 -11.53
N ASP A 5 -6.72 -0.87 -10.47
CA ASP A 5 -6.17 -0.31 -9.23
C ASP A 5 -6.35 -1.28 -8.09
N ILE A 6 -5.50 -1.14 -7.07
CA ILE A 6 -5.54 -1.97 -5.88
C ILE A 6 -5.73 -1.08 -4.66
N GLU A 7 -6.68 -1.45 -3.80
CA GLU A 7 -6.87 -0.77 -2.52
C GLU A 7 -7.02 -1.82 -1.42
N ILE A 8 -6.19 -1.70 -0.39
CA ILE A 8 -6.27 -2.57 0.78
C ILE A 8 -6.25 -1.71 2.04
N TYR A 9 -6.70 -2.31 3.14
CA TYR A 9 -6.72 -1.66 4.45
C TYR A 9 -5.91 -2.48 5.42
N LEU A 10 -4.99 -1.83 6.12
CA LEU A 10 -4.12 -2.46 7.09
C LEU A 10 -4.46 -1.93 8.48
N LYS A 11 -4.68 -2.84 9.42
CA LYS A 11 -5.03 -2.49 10.79
C LYS A 11 -3.74 -2.52 11.61
N ASP A 12 -3.36 -1.43 12.16
CA ASP A 12 -2.33 -1.33 13.19
C ASP A 12 -1.71 0.06 13.18
N ALA A 13 -1.52 0.60 14.37
CA ALA A 13 -0.86 1.88 14.54
C ALA A 13 0.65 1.79 14.29
N ASP A 14 1.21 0.58 14.34
CA ASP A 14 2.65 0.40 14.17
C ASP A 14 3.09 0.32 12.72
N VAL A 15 2.14 0.24 11.78
CA VAL A 15 2.45 0.26 10.36
C VAL A 15 2.46 1.70 9.89
N ASP A 16 3.62 2.19 9.49
CA ASP A 16 3.75 3.55 8.98
C ASP A 16 4.21 3.55 7.53
N HIS A 17 4.34 4.75 6.97
CA HIS A 17 4.74 4.89 5.57
C HIS A 17 6.12 4.30 5.30
N LYS A 18 7.00 4.26 6.31
CA LYS A 18 8.35 3.68 6.12
C LYS A 18 8.28 2.17 5.95
N ALA A 19 7.44 1.50 6.72
CA ALA A 19 7.26 0.05 6.59
C ALA A 19 6.63 -0.28 5.23
N ILE A 20 5.66 0.52 4.80
CA ILE A 20 5.04 0.36 3.49
C ILE A 20 6.08 0.54 2.38
N ALA A 21 6.92 1.56 2.47
CA ALA A 21 7.95 1.81 1.46
C ALA A 21 8.95 0.66 1.39
N ALA A 22 9.36 0.11 2.53
CA ALA A 22 10.29 -1.01 2.55
C ALA A 22 9.71 -2.22 1.82
N TRP A 23 8.44 -2.54 2.09
CA TRP A 23 7.78 -3.66 1.43
C TRP A 23 7.62 -3.41 -0.07
N LEU A 24 7.10 -2.24 -0.44
CA LEU A 24 6.85 -1.93 -1.84
C LEU A 24 8.13 -1.79 -2.65
N SER A 25 9.23 -1.36 -2.03
CA SER A 25 10.51 -1.27 -2.71
C SER A 25 10.97 -2.65 -3.20
N GLU A 26 10.71 -3.68 -2.42
CA GLU A 26 11.06 -5.05 -2.83
C GLU A 26 10.06 -5.61 -3.84
N ALA A 27 8.79 -5.29 -3.68
CA ALA A 27 7.75 -5.87 -4.51
C ALA A 27 7.62 -5.19 -5.88
N LEU A 28 7.77 -3.87 -5.93
CA LEU A 28 7.48 -3.08 -7.12
C LEU A 28 8.68 -2.34 -7.69
N GLY A 29 9.67 -2.04 -6.85
CA GLY A 29 10.84 -1.26 -7.24
C GLY A 29 11.06 -0.09 -6.32
N PRO A 30 12.19 0.61 -6.45
CA PRO A 30 12.57 1.67 -5.52
C PRO A 30 11.47 2.72 -5.37
N CYS A 31 11.23 3.13 -4.13
CA CYS A 31 10.26 4.17 -3.82
C CYS A 31 10.91 5.54 -3.92
N THR A 32 10.18 6.50 -4.47
CA THR A 32 10.59 7.90 -4.43
C THR A 32 10.37 8.43 -3.02
N GLU A 33 10.83 9.65 -2.77
CA GLU A 33 10.57 10.32 -1.50
C GLU A 33 9.08 10.52 -1.31
N TRP A 34 8.61 10.35 -0.07
CA TRP A 34 7.21 10.60 0.26
C TRP A 34 6.94 12.10 0.25
N VAL A 35 5.77 12.45 -0.30
CA VAL A 35 5.25 13.82 -0.24
C VAL A 35 3.98 13.78 0.60
N GLN A 36 3.95 14.53 1.69
CA GLN A 36 2.79 14.58 2.56
C GLN A 36 1.90 15.77 2.21
N LYS A 37 0.61 15.50 2.05
CA LYS A 37 -0.40 16.54 1.87
C LYS A 37 -1.52 16.30 2.88
N GLY A 38 -1.56 17.13 3.93
CA GLY A 38 -2.45 16.88 5.04
C GLY A 38 -2.07 15.57 5.71
N GLN A 39 -2.99 14.62 5.76
CA GLN A 39 -2.75 13.30 6.35
C GLN A 39 -2.38 12.25 5.31
N THR A 40 -2.35 12.62 4.05
CA THR A 40 -2.11 11.69 2.96
C THR A 40 -0.63 11.71 2.55
N TRP A 41 -0.06 10.53 2.39
CA TRP A 41 1.33 10.36 1.94
C TRP A 41 1.34 9.77 0.55
N LYS A 42 2.13 10.36 -0.36
CA LYS A 42 2.21 9.90 -1.74
C LYS A 42 3.64 9.69 -2.17
N CYS A 43 3.86 8.64 -2.95
CA CYS A 43 5.15 8.40 -3.60
C CYS A 43 4.92 7.51 -4.82
N LYS A 44 6.01 7.10 -5.46
CA LYS A 44 5.98 6.07 -6.51
C LYS A 44 6.89 4.95 -6.11
N ALA A 45 6.41 3.71 -6.23
CA ALA A 45 7.22 2.51 -6.05
C ALA A 45 7.42 1.91 -7.44
N GLY A 46 8.66 1.94 -7.93
CA GLY A 46 8.88 1.68 -9.34
C GLY A 46 8.11 2.70 -10.17
N ASN A 47 7.20 2.23 -11.00
CA ASN A 47 6.34 3.12 -11.81
C ASN A 47 4.91 3.20 -11.26
N VAL A 48 4.66 2.69 -10.05
CA VAL A 48 3.33 2.59 -9.48
C VAL A 48 3.08 3.75 -8.51
N PRO A 49 2.10 4.64 -8.80
CA PRO A 49 1.73 5.67 -7.84
C PRO A 49 1.13 5.05 -6.58
N VAL A 50 1.62 5.49 -5.42
CA VAL A 50 1.24 4.96 -4.11
C VAL A 50 0.61 6.05 -3.27
N THR A 51 -0.54 5.76 -2.67
CA THR A 51 -1.18 6.66 -1.71
C THR A 51 -1.39 5.92 -0.41
N TRP A 52 -0.86 6.49 0.67
CA TRP A 52 -0.99 5.95 2.02
C TRP A 52 -1.74 6.95 2.88
N LEU A 53 -2.85 6.51 3.47
CA LEU A 53 -3.66 7.36 4.34
C LEU A 53 -3.85 6.66 5.69
N PRO A 54 -3.08 7.06 6.72
CA PRO A 54 -3.26 6.51 8.06
C PRO A 54 -4.62 6.88 8.62
N LYS A 55 -5.23 5.94 9.34
CA LYS A 55 -6.51 6.14 10.01
C LYS A 55 -7.60 6.62 9.06
N ALA A 56 -7.63 6.03 7.87
CA ALA A 56 -8.64 6.38 6.88
C ALA A 56 -10.06 6.07 7.38
N VAL A 57 -10.22 4.93 8.05
CA VAL A 57 -11.50 4.52 8.64
C VAL A 57 -11.20 3.90 10.00
N GLY A 58 -11.39 4.66 11.07
CA GLY A 58 -11.13 4.17 12.42
C GLY A 58 -9.69 3.73 12.61
N LYS A 59 -9.48 2.44 12.88
CA LYS A 59 -8.15 1.87 13.08
C LYS A 59 -7.51 1.37 11.78
N TRP A 60 -8.22 1.52 10.66
CA TRP A 60 -7.76 0.99 9.37
C TRP A 60 -7.04 2.08 8.58
N ASN A 61 -5.86 1.72 8.09
CA ASN A 61 -5.06 2.59 7.23
C ASN A 61 -5.27 2.16 5.78
N SER A 62 -5.43 3.10 4.87
CA SER A 62 -5.68 2.80 3.46
C SER A 62 -4.39 2.83 2.67
N LEU A 63 -4.18 1.80 1.85
CA LEU A 63 -3.11 1.76 0.87
C LEU A 63 -3.74 1.61 -0.51
N TYR A 64 -3.45 2.56 -1.38
CA TYR A 64 -3.99 2.61 -2.73
C TYR A 64 -2.85 2.61 -3.73
N LEU A 65 -2.88 1.65 -4.65
CA LEU A 65 -1.87 1.51 -5.71
C LEU A 65 -2.58 1.75 -7.04
N GLU A 66 -2.21 2.84 -7.70
CA GLU A 66 -2.92 3.30 -8.89
C GLU A 66 -2.25 2.75 -10.15
N SER A 67 -2.35 1.43 -10.33
CA SER A 67 -1.74 0.78 -11.48
C SER A 67 -2.24 -0.66 -11.63
N ASP A 68 -2.31 -1.13 -12.88
CA ASP A 68 -2.53 -2.53 -13.19
C ASP A 68 -1.20 -3.27 -13.44
N GLN A 69 -0.08 -2.60 -13.24
CA GLN A 69 1.24 -3.15 -13.50
C GLN A 69 1.90 -3.74 -12.25
N THR A 70 1.09 -4.15 -11.28
CA THR A 70 1.60 -4.80 -10.07
C THR A 70 1.66 -6.31 -10.26
N PRO A 71 2.47 -7.04 -9.45
CA PRO A 71 2.51 -8.49 -9.51
C PRO A 71 1.24 -9.13 -8.94
N TRP A 72 0.35 -8.35 -8.34
CA TRP A 72 -0.86 -8.87 -7.72
C TRP A 72 -2.04 -8.74 -8.68
N GLU A 73 -2.73 -9.86 -8.85
CA GLU A 73 -3.84 -9.95 -9.78
C GLU A 73 -5.05 -9.13 -9.31
N ASP A 74 -5.22 -9.05 -7.99
CA ASP A 74 -6.36 -8.36 -7.39
C ASP A 74 -6.01 -7.88 -5.98
N ASP A 75 -6.98 -7.26 -5.31
CA ASP A 75 -6.81 -6.75 -3.95
C ASP A 75 -6.48 -7.86 -2.96
N ILE A 76 -7.07 -9.02 -3.17
CA ILE A 76 -6.87 -10.16 -2.27
C ILE A 76 -5.42 -10.65 -2.31
N ALA A 77 -4.86 -10.76 -3.50
CA ALA A 77 -3.46 -11.17 -3.66
C ALA A 77 -2.51 -10.17 -3.00
N CYS A 78 -2.80 -8.89 -3.18
CA CYS A 78 -2.01 -7.84 -2.54
C CYS A 78 -2.13 -7.89 -1.01
N ALA A 79 -3.35 -8.09 -0.50
CA ALA A 79 -3.59 -8.17 0.94
C ALA A 79 -2.83 -9.35 1.56
N ARG A 80 -2.80 -10.49 0.89
CA ARG A 80 -2.05 -11.65 1.37
C ARG A 80 -0.55 -11.38 1.41
N ALA A 81 -0.03 -10.70 0.39
CA ALA A 81 1.39 -10.35 0.35
C ALA A 81 1.73 -9.37 1.48
N ALA A 82 0.88 -8.39 1.72
CA ALA A 82 1.08 -7.43 2.79
C ALA A 82 1.07 -8.13 4.16
N PHE A 83 0.12 -9.02 4.39
CA PHE A 83 0.04 -9.77 5.63
C PHE A 83 1.32 -10.58 5.87
N ALA A 84 1.81 -11.24 4.82
CA ALA A 84 3.00 -12.10 4.94
C ALA A 84 4.25 -11.31 5.35
N VAL A 85 4.38 -10.08 4.88
CA VAL A 85 5.57 -9.25 5.15
C VAL A 85 5.40 -8.40 6.39
N LEU A 86 4.25 -7.75 6.53
CA LEU A 86 4.03 -6.76 7.59
C LEU A 86 3.44 -7.36 8.86
N ASN A 87 2.88 -8.56 8.75
CA ASN A 87 2.29 -9.30 9.88
C ASN A 87 1.24 -8.51 10.63
N VAL A 88 0.39 -7.82 9.89
CA VAL A 88 -0.74 -7.09 10.44
C VAL A 88 -2.02 -7.54 9.74
N GLU A 89 -3.16 -7.34 10.39
CA GLU A 89 -4.44 -7.70 9.80
C GLU A 89 -4.70 -6.81 8.57
N VAL A 90 -5.06 -7.43 7.45
CA VAL A 90 -5.31 -6.73 6.19
C VAL A 90 -6.66 -7.15 5.66
N ARG A 91 -7.39 -6.20 5.09
CA ARG A 91 -8.66 -6.47 4.43
C ARG A 91 -8.75 -5.65 3.15
N CYS A 92 -9.63 -6.05 2.28
CA CYS A 92 -9.87 -5.35 1.00
C CYS A 92 -11.35 -5.02 0.79
#